data_0889385c33cbe7051622902d72f166bf
#
_entry.id   0889385c33cbe7051622902d72f166bf
#
_cell.length_a   1.000
_cell.length_b   1.000
_cell.length_c   1.000
_cell.angle_alpha   90.00
_cell.angle_beta   90.00
_cell.angle_gamma   90.00
#
_symmetry.space_group_name_H-M   'P 1'
#
loop_
_entity.id
_entity.type
_entity.pdbx_description
1 polymer ?
#
loop_
_entity_poly.entity_id
_entity_poly.type
_entity_poly.pdbx_seq_one_letter_code
_entity_poly.pdbx_strand_id
1 'polypeptide(L)'
;MKKVRKYQIKPIFFALHLPHLTFSLYFCTMNRQFLSTIAAVLFGSLTCAAQTSTNEVLLETTEGNIRIALYDETPGHRDNFMKLVKMHVYDSLLFHRVIKDFMIQTGDPNSKNAKPGQLLGTGDFDYTQEPEFRLPQIIHRRGCVAMAREPDNVNPEMRSSASQFYIVWGKRFSSAEIEKVQERLDTLTHGRVKLTPEMIKTYKSIGGTPHLDGQYTVFGEVTEGLDIVERIQKAETDDFDRPFEDFRILRATVTKDVSKPQNTSRKR
;
A
#
# COMPACT_ATOMS: atom_id res chain seq x y z
N MET A 1 7.05 -45.15 -51.63
CA MET A 1 7.38 -46.13 -50.55
C MET A 1 8.79 -45.87 -50.08
N LYS A 2 8.96 -45.24 -48.87
CA LYS A 2 10.26 -45.14 -48.21
C LYS A 2 10.09 -45.65 -46.76
N LYS A 3 10.88 -46.69 -46.45
CA LYS A 3 10.90 -47.43 -45.19
C LYS A 3 11.41 -46.54 -44.05
N VAL A 4 10.64 -46.47 -42.95
CA VAL A 4 11.07 -45.88 -41.67
C VAL A 4 11.80 -46.98 -40.88
N ARG A 5 13.08 -46.71 -40.51
CA ARG A 5 13.87 -47.58 -39.62
C ARG A 5 13.53 -47.26 -38.18
N LYS A 6 13.06 -48.27 -37.45
CA LYS A 6 12.94 -48.27 -35.99
C LYS A 6 14.32 -48.50 -35.38
N TYR A 7 14.79 -47.55 -34.56
CA TYR A 7 15.94 -47.78 -33.68
C TYR A 7 15.43 -48.30 -32.34
N GLN A 8 15.86 -49.50 -31.99
CA GLN A 8 15.69 -50.08 -30.65
C GLN A 8 16.85 -49.62 -29.76
N ILE A 9 16.53 -48.98 -28.63
CA ILE A 9 17.49 -48.66 -27.59
C ILE A 9 17.48 -49.82 -26.59
N LYS A 10 18.64 -50.51 -26.44
CA LYS A 10 18.85 -51.50 -25.39
C LYS A 10 19.23 -50.83 -24.11
N PRO A 11 18.69 -51.21 -22.92
CA PRO A 11 19.15 -50.71 -21.65
C PRO A 11 20.50 -51.34 -21.28
N ILE A 12 21.45 -50.47 -20.94
CA ILE A 12 22.75 -50.91 -20.37
C ILE A 12 22.59 -50.98 -18.87
N PHE A 13 22.59 -52.18 -18.32
CA PHE A 13 22.70 -52.41 -16.86
C PHE A 13 24.15 -52.23 -16.45
N PHE A 14 24.44 -51.17 -15.69
CA PHE A 14 25.70 -51.05 -14.94
C PHE A 14 25.49 -51.64 -13.54
N ALA A 15 26.03 -52.85 -13.30
CA ALA A 15 26.10 -53.43 -11.95
C ALA A 15 27.25 -52.78 -11.20
N LEU A 16 26.95 -51.88 -10.26
CA LEU A 16 27.91 -51.40 -9.27
C LEU A 16 27.95 -52.38 -8.09
N HIS A 17 29.04 -53.10 -7.97
CA HIS A 17 29.42 -53.89 -6.78
C HIS A 17 29.80 -52.94 -5.68
N LEU A 18 29.02 -52.87 -4.57
CA LEU A 18 29.37 -52.23 -3.35
C LEU A 18 29.80 -53.31 -2.33
N PRO A 19 30.97 -53.19 -1.70
CA PRO A 19 31.39 -54.13 -0.66
C PRO A 19 30.60 -53.91 0.65
N HIS A 20 30.34 -55.02 1.32
CA HIS A 20 29.68 -55.10 2.61
C HIS A 20 30.32 -54.20 3.65
N LEU A 21 29.62 -53.11 4.10
CA LEU A 21 29.88 -52.46 5.36
C LEU A 21 28.82 -52.94 6.35
N THR A 22 29.27 -53.78 7.29
CA THR A 22 28.51 -54.15 8.49
C THR A 22 28.44 -52.92 9.40
N PHE A 23 27.26 -52.29 9.42
CA PHE A 23 26.96 -51.23 10.38
C PHE A 23 26.64 -51.90 11.73
N SER A 24 27.65 -51.96 12.62
CA SER A 24 27.46 -52.31 13.99
C SER A 24 26.63 -51.25 14.71
N LEU A 25 25.49 -51.66 15.22
CA LEU A 25 24.59 -50.83 16.05
C LEU A 25 25.32 -50.51 17.37
N TYR A 26 26.03 -49.39 17.43
CA TYR A 26 26.34 -48.73 18.70
C TYR A 26 25.16 -47.87 19.14
N PHE A 27 24.19 -48.50 19.83
CA PHE A 27 23.28 -47.79 20.70
C PHE A 27 24.04 -47.40 21.95
N CYS A 28 24.81 -46.33 21.88
CA CYS A 28 25.39 -45.70 23.05
C CYS A 28 24.35 -44.73 23.63
N THR A 29 24.00 -44.98 24.86
CA THR A 29 23.09 -44.20 25.72
C THR A 29 23.34 -42.70 25.57
N MET A 30 22.55 -42.05 24.72
CA MET A 30 22.49 -40.59 24.65
C MET A 30 21.71 -40.08 25.87
N ASN A 31 22.41 -39.34 26.70
CA ASN A 31 21.95 -38.76 27.94
C ASN A 31 20.68 -37.88 27.70
N ARG A 32 19.61 -38.13 28.46
CA ARG A 32 18.33 -37.43 28.37
C ARG A 32 18.43 -35.88 28.45
N GLN A 33 19.59 -35.40 28.96
CA GLN A 33 19.87 -33.96 29.06
C GLN A 33 20.26 -33.31 27.70
N PHE A 34 20.76 -34.08 26.72
CA PHE A 34 21.13 -33.55 25.40
C PHE A 34 19.89 -33.35 24.48
N LEU A 35 18.85 -34.16 24.66
CA LEU A 35 17.59 -33.99 23.89
C LEU A 35 16.77 -32.79 24.37
N SER A 36 16.89 -32.39 25.64
CA SER A 36 16.20 -31.21 26.16
C SER A 36 16.82 -29.88 25.70
N THR A 37 18.13 -29.84 25.44
CA THR A 37 18.84 -28.65 24.96
C THR A 37 18.59 -28.40 23.47
N ILE A 38 18.46 -29.45 22.65
CA ILE A 38 18.13 -29.29 21.21
C ILE A 38 16.66 -28.84 21.02
N ALA A 39 15.73 -29.35 21.84
CA ALA A 39 14.35 -28.91 21.83
C ALA A 39 14.18 -27.44 22.29
N ALA A 40 15.00 -26.98 23.25
CA ALA A 40 14.97 -25.60 23.73
C ALA A 40 15.55 -24.59 22.71
N VAL A 41 16.49 -25.00 21.85
CA VAL A 41 17.09 -24.16 20.82
C VAL A 41 16.17 -24.05 19.58
N LEU A 42 15.34 -25.06 19.29
CA LEU A 42 14.38 -25.04 18.18
C LEU A 42 13.07 -24.28 18.51
N PHE A 43 12.78 -24.03 19.80
CA PHE A 43 11.60 -23.26 20.24
C PHE A 43 11.91 -21.79 20.55
N GLY A 44 13.19 -21.37 20.48
CA GLY A 44 13.66 -20.05 20.88
C GLY A 44 13.62 -18.97 19.80
N SER A 45 13.14 -19.25 18.58
CA SER A 45 13.06 -18.23 17.51
C SER A 45 11.63 -18.02 17.00
N LEU A 46 10.63 -18.00 17.90
CA LEU A 46 9.47 -17.16 17.64
C LEU A 46 9.94 -15.72 17.81
N THR A 47 10.53 -15.16 16.77
CA THR A 47 10.61 -13.72 16.63
C THR A 47 9.15 -13.26 16.59
N CYS A 48 8.65 -12.85 17.75
CA CYS A 48 7.53 -11.93 17.82
C CYS A 48 7.97 -10.74 16.98
N ALA A 49 7.56 -10.70 15.72
CA ALA A 49 7.64 -9.49 14.92
C ALA A 49 6.92 -8.48 15.80
N ALA A 50 7.67 -7.58 16.43
CA ALA A 50 7.09 -6.46 17.13
C ALA A 50 6.19 -5.78 16.10
N GLN A 51 4.89 -5.88 16.29
CA GLN A 51 3.92 -5.14 15.53
C GLN A 51 4.28 -3.68 15.80
N THR A 52 4.99 -3.06 14.85
CA THR A 52 5.30 -1.64 14.92
C THR A 52 3.96 -0.94 15.10
N SER A 53 3.80 -0.32 16.26
CA SER A 53 2.55 0.34 16.58
C SER A 53 2.47 1.58 15.69
N THR A 54 1.74 1.50 14.61
CA THR A 54 1.47 2.63 13.70
C THR A 54 0.29 3.44 14.19
N ASN A 55 0.27 4.74 13.87
CA ASN A 55 -0.91 5.57 14.05
C ASN A 55 -1.99 5.10 13.08
N GLU A 56 -3.25 5.04 13.54
CA GLU A 56 -4.36 4.54 12.73
C GLU A 56 -5.56 5.47 12.77
N VAL A 57 -6.22 5.61 11.62
CA VAL A 57 -7.46 6.34 11.44
C VAL A 57 -8.51 5.42 10.83
N LEU A 58 -9.73 5.50 11.36
CA LEU A 58 -10.92 4.87 10.81
C LEU A 58 -11.76 5.93 10.10
N LEU A 59 -12.08 5.69 8.84
CA LEU A 59 -13.09 6.41 8.08
C LEU A 59 -14.36 5.55 8.05
N GLU A 60 -15.41 5.99 8.72
CA GLU A 60 -16.75 5.42 8.58
C GLU A 60 -17.42 6.09 7.39
N THR A 61 -17.73 5.32 6.35
CA THR A 61 -18.31 5.86 5.10
C THR A 61 -19.70 5.33 4.84
N THR A 62 -20.41 5.91 3.86
CA THR A 62 -21.70 5.40 3.40
C THR A 62 -21.61 3.97 2.86
N GLU A 63 -20.43 3.54 2.40
CA GLU A 63 -20.17 2.21 1.82
C GLU A 63 -19.61 1.20 2.81
N GLY A 64 -19.21 1.64 4.00
CA GLY A 64 -18.56 0.85 5.03
C GLY A 64 -17.29 1.49 5.55
N ASN A 65 -16.52 0.76 6.33
CA ASN A 65 -15.38 1.27 7.06
C ASN A 65 -14.08 1.09 6.28
N ILE A 66 -13.25 2.13 6.23
CA ILE A 66 -11.89 2.10 5.68
C ILE A 66 -10.93 2.43 6.83
N ARG A 67 -10.01 1.51 7.15
CA ARG A 67 -8.95 1.75 8.13
C ARG A 67 -7.65 2.09 7.43
N ILE A 68 -6.98 3.12 7.90
CA ILE A 68 -5.74 3.65 7.35
C ILE A 68 -4.66 3.58 8.41
N ALA A 69 -3.54 2.91 8.13
CA ALA A 69 -2.29 3.02 8.88
C ALA A 69 -1.46 4.16 8.31
N LEU A 70 -0.92 5.02 9.19
CA LEU A 70 -0.14 6.19 8.81
C LEU A 70 1.36 5.91 8.98
N TYR A 71 2.17 6.36 8.03
CA TYR A 71 3.62 6.13 8.01
C TYR A 71 4.39 7.10 8.90
N ASP A 72 5.33 6.58 9.68
CA ASP A 72 6.22 7.38 10.51
C ASP A 72 7.30 8.09 9.70
N GLU A 73 7.59 7.61 8.49
CA GLU A 73 8.55 8.18 7.54
C GLU A 73 8.07 9.50 6.91
N THR A 74 6.79 9.80 7.02
CA THR A 74 6.17 11.07 6.53
C THR A 74 5.48 11.81 7.67
N PRO A 75 6.24 12.23 8.69
CA PRO A 75 5.68 12.74 9.95
C PRO A 75 4.86 14.03 9.78
N GLY A 76 5.23 14.91 8.87
CA GLY A 76 4.49 16.15 8.61
C GLY A 76 3.07 15.85 8.12
N HIS A 77 2.93 14.99 7.12
CA HIS A 77 1.63 14.58 6.57
C HIS A 77 0.83 13.75 7.57
N ARG A 78 1.45 12.80 8.25
CA ARG A 78 0.82 12.00 9.30
C ARG A 78 0.21 12.87 10.39
N ASP A 79 1.00 13.77 10.95
CA ASP A 79 0.60 14.59 12.10
C ASP A 79 -0.48 15.61 11.71
N ASN A 80 -0.37 16.20 10.51
CA ASN A 80 -1.39 17.06 9.95
C ASN A 80 -2.71 16.30 9.72
N PHE A 81 -2.66 15.13 9.10
CA PHE A 81 -3.85 14.32 8.86
C PHE A 81 -4.54 13.96 10.18
N MET A 82 -3.79 13.48 11.18
CA MET A 82 -4.32 13.20 12.53
C MET A 82 -4.92 14.43 13.20
N LYS A 83 -4.29 15.61 13.05
CA LYS A 83 -4.82 16.88 13.56
C LYS A 83 -6.19 17.18 12.93
N LEU A 84 -6.32 17.10 11.60
CA LEU A 84 -7.56 17.40 10.90
C LEU A 84 -8.66 16.37 11.24
N VAL A 85 -8.32 15.10 11.43
CA VAL A 85 -9.25 14.07 11.92
C VAL A 85 -9.76 14.44 13.32
N LYS A 86 -8.88 14.81 14.25
CA LYS A 86 -9.26 15.23 15.62
C LYS A 86 -10.10 16.50 15.65
N MET A 87 -9.96 17.35 14.64
CA MET A 87 -10.77 18.57 14.45
C MET A 87 -12.10 18.31 13.72
N HIS A 88 -12.42 17.04 13.39
CA HIS A 88 -13.63 16.65 12.66
C HIS A 88 -13.77 17.31 11.26
N VAL A 89 -12.65 17.65 10.64
CA VAL A 89 -12.63 18.29 9.32
C VAL A 89 -13.22 17.36 8.27
N TYR A 90 -12.89 16.08 8.33
CA TYR A 90 -13.29 15.08 7.33
C TYR A 90 -14.73 14.57 7.50
N ASP A 91 -15.38 14.88 8.63
CA ASP A 91 -16.75 14.44 8.86
C ASP A 91 -17.72 15.08 7.84
N SER A 92 -18.53 14.25 7.23
CA SER A 92 -19.50 14.59 6.21
C SER A 92 -18.94 15.01 4.84
N LEU A 93 -17.64 14.85 4.57
CA LEU A 93 -17.07 15.16 3.26
C LEU A 93 -17.36 14.09 2.22
N LEU A 94 -17.47 14.51 0.95
CA LEU A 94 -17.64 13.62 -0.19
C LEU A 94 -16.32 13.08 -0.72
N PHE A 95 -16.36 11.87 -1.29
CA PHE A 95 -15.42 11.48 -2.32
C PHE A 95 -15.82 12.21 -3.60
N HIS A 96 -15.33 13.43 -3.74
CA HIS A 96 -15.80 14.39 -4.73
C HIS A 96 -15.21 14.17 -6.13
N ARG A 97 -14.13 13.35 -6.24
CA ARG A 97 -13.51 12.98 -7.49
C ARG A 97 -13.13 11.50 -7.49
N VAL A 98 -13.64 10.77 -8.46
CA VAL A 98 -13.42 9.33 -8.60
C VAL A 98 -13.06 9.04 -10.04
N ILE A 99 -11.90 8.38 -10.24
CA ILE A 99 -11.49 7.93 -11.57
C ILE A 99 -11.24 6.42 -11.49
N LYS A 100 -12.02 5.69 -12.28
CA LYS A 100 -11.90 4.23 -12.38
C LYS A 100 -10.49 3.81 -12.76
N ASP A 101 -10.00 2.74 -12.11
CA ASP A 101 -8.66 2.19 -12.28
C ASP A 101 -7.52 3.20 -11.98
N PHE A 102 -7.83 4.26 -11.22
CA PHE A 102 -6.88 5.26 -10.80
C PHE A 102 -6.95 5.54 -9.30
N MET A 103 -7.95 6.32 -8.82
CA MET A 103 -8.05 6.70 -7.40
C MET A 103 -9.45 7.17 -7.02
N ILE A 104 -9.68 7.28 -5.70
CA ILE A 104 -10.80 8.02 -5.12
C ILE A 104 -10.25 9.16 -4.27
N GLN A 105 -10.72 10.39 -4.50
CA GLN A 105 -10.23 11.62 -3.85
C GLN A 105 -11.32 12.27 -3.00
N THR A 106 -10.91 12.78 -1.83
CA THR A 106 -11.74 13.46 -0.84
C THR A 106 -10.98 14.60 -0.16
N GLY A 107 -11.56 15.21 0.86
CA GLY A 107 -10.87 16.20 1.70
C GLY A 107 -11.13 17.66 1.31
N ASP A 108 -11.97 17.93 0.30
CA ASP A 108 -12.44 19.29 -0.01
C ASP A 108 -13.47 19.75 1.04
N PRO A 109 -13.18 20.76 1.88
CA PRO A 109 -14.13 21.25 2.89
C PRO A 109 -15.46 21.76 2.30
N ASN A 110 -15.46 22.23 1.06
CA ASN A 110 -16.65 22.71 0.37
C ASN A 110 -17.61 21.56 0.01
N SER A 111 -17.14 20.31 0.06
CA SER A 111 -17.97 19.15 -0.25
C SER A 111 -18.97 18.79 0.84
N LYS A 112 -18.82 19.33 2.06
CA LYS A 112 -19.64 19.00 3.23
C LYS A 112 -21.15 19.18 2.99
N ASN A 113 -21.53 20.30 2.38
CA ASN A 113 -22.90 20.66 2.09
C ASN A 113 -23.12 20.87 0.58
N ALA A 114 -22.33 20.21 -0.26
CA ALA A 114 -22.38 20.39 -1.70
C ALA A 114 -23.72 19.93 -2.29
N LYS A 115 -24.21 20.73 -3.23
CA LYS A 115 -25.40 20.38 -4.01
C LYS A 115 -25.02 19.44 -5.17
N PRO A 116 -25.99 18.65 -5.69
CA PRO A 116 -25.75 17.89 -6.92
C PRO A 116 -25.25 18.81 -8.05
N GLY A 117 -24.23 18.37 -8.79
CA GLY A 117 -23.63 19.13 -9.90
C GLY A 117 -22.74 20.31 -9.49
N GLN A 118 -22.55 20.58 -8.20
CA GLN A 118 -21.62 21.63 -7.75
C GLN A 118 -20.19 21.19 -8.04
N LEU A 119 -19.38 22.07 -8.67
CA LEU A 119 -17.95 21.85 -8.85
C LEU A 119 -17.24 21.84 -7.50
N LEU A 120 -16.37 20.87 -7.33
CA LEU A 120 -15.60 20.64 -6.11
C LEU A 120 -14.11 20.43 -6.48
N GLY A 121 -13.27 20.28 -5.45
CA GLY A 121 -11.84 20.04 -5.61
C GLY A 121 -10.95 21.28 -5.49
N THR A 122 -11.55 22.48 -5.34
CA THR A 122 -10.81 23.74 -5.15
C THR A 122 -10.78 24.21 -3.70
N GLY A 123 -11.53 23.56 -2.80
CA GLY A 123 -11.55 23.91 -1.39
C GLY A 123 -10.33 23.34 -0.67
N ASP A 124 -9.64 24.17 0.13
CA ASP A 124 -8.52 23.77 0.99
C ASP A 124 -8.38 24.78 2.13
N PHE A 125 -7.41 24.57 3.02
CA PHE A 125 -7.00 25.53 4.06
C PHE A 125 -5.89 26.45 3.54
N ASP A 126 -5.66 27.58 4.23
CA ASP A 126 -4.68 28.61 3.85
C ASP A 126 -3.22 28.20 4.14
N TYR A 127 -2.89 26.92 3.98
CA TYR A 127 -1.53 26.42 4.08
C TYR A 127 -1.32 25.17 3.22
N THR A 128 -0.07 24.92 2.88
CA THR A 128 0.37 23.73 2.17
C THR A 128 1.44 23.00 2.97
N GLN A 129 1.73 21.75 2.63
CA GLN A 129 2.74 20.96 3.32
C GLN A 129 3.95 20.70 2.41
N GLU A 130 5.14 20.70 3.01
CA GLU A 130 6.37 20.32 2.31
C GLU A 130 6.29 18.87 1.82
N PRO A 131 6.79 18.55 0.62
CA PRO A 131 6.76 17.18 0.12
C PRO A 131 7.66 16.25 0.95
N GLU A 132 7.18 15.05 1.23
CA GLU A 132 7.90 14.01 1.97
C GLU A 132 8.01 12.74 1.12
N PHE A 133 8.71 12.82 -0.02
CA PHE A 133 8.92 11.64 -0.87
C PHE A 133 9.92 10.68 -0.23
N ARG A 134 9.60 9.39 -0.19
CA ARG A 134 10.40 8.33 0.45
C ARG A 134 10.63 7.15 -0.48
N LEU A 135 11.08 7.44 -1.71
CA LEU A 135 11.44 6.42 -2.68
C LEU A 135 12.80 5.76 -2.34
N PRO A 136 12.95 4.50 -2.65
CA PRO A 136 11.97 3.55 -3.25
C PRO A 136 11.08 2.84 -2.23
N GLN A 137 11.15 3.18 -0.94
CA GLN A 137 10.47 2.46 0.16
C GLN A 137 8.95 2.66 0.14
N ILE A 138 8.51 3.88 -0.12
CA ILE A 138 7.10 4.26 -0.16
C ILE A 138 6.73 4.67 -1.59
N ILE A 139 5.78 3.95 -2.20
CA ILE A 139 5.38 4.08 -3.59
C ILE A 139 3.85 4.08 -3.72
N HIS A 140 3.33 4.54 -4.86
CA HIS A 140 1.89 4.62 -5.14
C HIS A 140 1.30 3.26 -5.52
N ARG A 141 1.50 2.22 -4.68
CA ARG A 141 0.85 0.93 -4.88
C ARG A 141 -0.64 1.00 -4.55
N ARG A 142 -1.43 0.06 -5.05
CA ARG A 142 -2.85 -0.04 -4.68
C ARG A 142 -3.03 -0.06 -3.16
N GLY A 143 -4.01 0.70 -2.68
CA GLY A 143 -4.33 0.86 -1.26
C GLY A 143 -3.50 1.94 -0.54
N CYS A 144 -2.50 2.56 -1.17
CA CYS A 144 -1.80 3.69 -0.57
C CYS A 144 -2.69 4.93 -0.48
N VAL A 145 -2.43 5.74 0.53
CA VAL A 145 -3.07 7.03 0.78
C VAL A 145 -2.06 8.13 0.57
N ALA A 146 -2.38 9.08 -0.32
CA ALA A 146 -1.48 10.16 -0.69
C ALA A 146 -2.20 11.52 -0.70
N MET A 147 -1.46 12.59 -0.42
CA MET A 147 -2.00 13.95 -0.48
C MET A 147 -2.13 14.44 -1.93
N ALA A 148 -3.24 15.11 -2.22
CA ALA A 148 -3.41 15.85 -3.46
C ALA A 148 -2.50 17.11 -3.45
N ARG A 149 -2.34 17.73 -4.61
CA ARG A 149 -1.65 19.00 -4.76
C ARG A 149 -2.06 19.72 -6.03
N GLU A 150 -1.82 21.00 -6.09
CA GLU A 150 -1.96 21.80 -7.31
C GLU A 150 -0.93 21.37 -8.38
N PRO A 151 -1.24 21.58 -9.66
CA PRO A 151 -0.34 21.24 -10.78
C PRO A 151 0.94 22.08 -10.81
N ASP A 152 1.99 21.55 -11.45
CA ASP A 152 3.35 22.10 -11.41
C ASP A 152 3.48 23.55 -11.89
N ASN A 153 2.61 24.01 -12.81
CA ASN A 153 2.62 25.36 -13.31
C ASN A 153 2.26 26.43 -12.27
N VAL A 154 1.56 26.06 -11.20
CA VAL A 154 1.20 26.96 -10.07
C VAL A 154 1.86 26.51 -8.76
N ASN A 155 2.40 25.30 -8.73
CA ASN A 155 3.03 24.70 -7.54
C ASN A 155 4.32 23.94 -7.92
N PRO A 156 5.34 24.64 -8.38
CA PRO A 156 6.60 24.01 -8.81
C PRO A 156 7.38 23.34 -7.67
N GLU A 157 7.09 23.71 -6.40
CA GLU A 157 7.67 23.11 -5.21
C GLU A 157 7.01 21.77 -4.84
N MET A 158 5.98 21.35 -5.57
CA MET A 158 5.22 20.11 -5.33
C MET A 158 4.66 20.00 -3.91
N ARG A 159 4.31 21.14 -3.30
CA ARG A 159 3.72 21.21 -1.96
C ARG A 159 2.35 20.52 -1.95
N SER A 160 2.09 19.77 -0.91
CA SER A 160 0.82 19.06 -0.76
C SER A 160 -0.30 19.97 -0.26
N SER A 161 -1.53 19.68 -0.65
CA SER A 161 -2.76 20.21 -0.05
C SER A 161 -2.74 20.04 1.46
N ALA A 162 -3.40 20.93 2.19
CA ALA A 162 -3.58 20.79 3.63
C ALA A 162 -4.54 19.65 4.00
N SER A 163 -5.63 19.45 3.20
CA SER A 163 -6.70 18.52 3.57
C SER A 163 -7.07 17.52 2.49
N GLN A 164 -6.87 17.82 1.21
CA GLN A 164 -7.30 16.90 0.15
C GLN A 164 -6.33 15.73 -0.01
N PHE A 165 -6.88 14.52 0.02
CA PHE A 165 -6.12 13.28 -0.15
C PHE A 165 -6.86 12.30 -1.06
N TYR A 166 -6.14 11.30 -1.55
CA TYR A 166 -6.71 10.24 -2.37
C TYR A 166 -6.23 8.87 -1.93
N ILE A 167 -7.06 7.86 -2.21
CA ILE A 167 -6.72 6.45 -2.02
C ILE A 167 -6.50 5.84 -3.40
N VAL A 168 -5.33 5.26 -3.60
CA VAL A 168 -4.91 4.66 -4.87
C VAL A 168 -5.64 3.35 -5.10
N TRP A 169 -6.28 3.21 -6.26
CA TRP A 169 -6.70 1.93 -6.79
C TRP A 169 -5.70 1.44 -7.85
N GLY A 170 -5.54 2.20 -8.92
CA GLY A 170 -4.61 1.90 -9.99
C GLY A 170 -4.93 0.60 -10.74
N LYS A 171 -4.10 0.27 -11.71
CA LYS A 171 -4.15 -0.99 -12.46
C LYS A 171 -2.87 -1.81 -12.27
N ARG A 172 -2.88 -3.06 -12.69
CA ARG A 172 -1.66 -3.87 -12.85
C ARG A 172 -1.02 -3.57 -14.20
N PHE A 173 0.30 -3.62 -14.25
CA PHE A 173 1.07 -3.27 -15.44
C PHE A 173 1.76 -4.50 -16.04
N SER A 174 1.75 -4.60 -17.36
CA SER A 174 2.63 -5.50 -18.14
C SER A 174 4.05 -4.94 -18.21
N SER A 175 5.01 -5.74 -18.66
CA SER A 175 6.40 -5.26 -18.84
C SER A 175 6.48 -4.10 -19.82
N ALA A 176 5.79 -4.17 -20.96
CA ALA A 176 5.77 -3.10 -21.96
C ALA A 176 5.13 -1.80 -21.45
N GLU A 177 4.13 -1.89 -20.55
CA GLU A 177 3.54 -0.71 -19.92
C GLU A 177 4.49 -0.09 -18.89
N ILE A 178 5.26 -0.89 -18.16
CA ILE A 178 6.29 -0.39 -17.21
C ILE A 178 7.36 0.41 -17.94
N GLU A 179 7.80 0.00 -19.12
CA GLU A 179 8.76 0.74 -19.94
C GLU A 179 8.22 2.14 -20.29
N LYS A 180 6.96 2.22 -20.75
CA LYS A 180 6.27 3.50 -21.02
C LYS A 180 6.11 4.35 -19.77
N VAL A 181 5.84 3.73 -18.62
CA VAL A 181 5.78 4.45 -17.34
C VAL A 181 7.15 5.04 -17.00
N GLN A 182 8.25 4.30 -17.19
CA GLN A 182 9.59 4.81 -16.93
C GLN A 182 9.92 5.99 -17.85
N GLU A 183 9.62 5.91 -19.15
CA GLU A 183 9.78 7.03 -20.08
C GLU A 183 9.00 8.28 -19.63
N ARG A 184 7.77 8.09 -19.18
CA ARG A 184 6.95 9.20 -18.63
C ARG A 184 7.55 9.77 -17.35
N LEU A 185 8.01 8.92 -16.41
CA LEU A 185 8.69 9.36 -15.19
C LEU A 185 9.97 10.13 -15.51
N ASP A 186 10.77 9.67 -16.48
CA ASP A 186 11.99 10.35 -16.90
C ASP A 186 11.68 11.76 -17.41
N THR A 187 10.60 11.93 -18.16
CA THR A 187 10.14 13.24 -18.62
C THR A 187 9.69 14.14 -17.46
N LEU A 188 8.76 13.63 -16.63
CA LEU A 188 8.13 14.41 -15.56
C LEU A 188 9.09 14.74 -14.42
N THR A 189 10.04 13.85 -14.13
CA THR A 189 10.97 14.02 -13.01
C THR A 189 12.39 14.37 -13.43
N HIS A 190 12.61 14.66 -14.73
CA HIS A 190 13.95 14.89 -15.30
C HIS A 190 14.93 13.75 -14.98
N GLY A 191 14.45 12.50 -15.05
CA GLY A 191 15.22 11.29 -14.80
C GLY A 191 15.56 11.01 -13.34
N ARG A 192 15.02 11.79 -12.38
CA ARG A 192 15.30 11.61 -10.94
C ARG A 192 14.67 10.35 -10.36
N VAL A 193 13.53 9.89 -10.89
CA VAL A 193 12.82 8.71 -10.41
C VAL A 193 13.06 7.53 -11.35
N LYS A 194 13.62 6.46 -10.80
CA LYS A 194 13.85 5.20 -11.52
C LYS A 194 13.13 4.08 -10.80
N LEU A 195 12.36 3.30 -11.56
CA LEU A 195 11.66 2.14 -11.02
C LEU A 195 12.66 1.02 -10.72
N THR A 196 12.77 0.63 -9.46
CA THR A 196 13.59 -0.52 -9.05
C THR A 196 12.90 -1.84 -9.43
N PRO A 197 13.63 -2.98 -9.47
CA PRO A 197 13.03 -4.29 -9.70
C PRO A 197 11.88 -4.61 -8.74
N GLU A 198 11.99 -4.20 -7.46
CA GLU A 198 10.98 -4.40 -6.42
C GLU A 198 9.72 -3.57 -6.70
N MET A 199 9.88 -2.30 -7.09
CA MET A 199 8.78 -1.42 -7.50
C MET A 199 8.06 -2.02 -8.72
N ILE A 200 8.80 -2.44 -9.73
CA ILE A 200 8.27 -3.09 -10.94
C ILE A 200 7.48 -4.36 -10.58
N LYS A 201 8.05 -5.22 -9.71
CA LYS A 201 7.36 -6.42 -9.23
C LYS A 201 6.03 -6.07 -8.55
N THR A 202 6.02 -5.03 -7.71
CA THR A 202 4.82 -4.56 -7.00
C THR A 202 3.75 -4.06 -7.97
N TYR A 203 4.11 -3.21 -8.93
CA TYR A 203 3.15 -2.69 -9.90
C TYR A 203 2.60 -3.74 -10.86
N LYS A 204 3.36 -4.78 -11.15
CA LYS A 204 2.90 -5.94 -11.95
C LYS A 204 1.97 -6.86 -11.17
N SER A 205 2.19 -7.07 -9.88
CA SER A 205 1.43 -8.02 -9.04
C SER A 205 0.24 -7.38 -8.31
N ILE A 206 0.46 -6.25 -7.66
CA ILE A 206 -0.54 -5.54 -6.85
C ILE A 206 -1.24 -4.47 -7.68
N GLY A 207 -0.48 -3.72 -8.48
CA GLY A 207 -0.95 -2.55 -9.21
C GLY A 207 -0.72 -1.24 -8.46
N GLY A 208 -1.19 -0.15 -9.04
CA GLY A 208 -1.05 1.19 -8.48
C GLY A 208 -0.95 2.26 -9.56
N THR A 209 -0.29 3.38 -9.23
CA THR A 209 -0.16 4.56 -10.09
C THR A 209 1.30 5.05 -10.15
N PRO A 210 2.22 4.24 -10.72
CA PRO A 210 3.67 4.52 -10.67
C PRO A 210 4.08 5.87 -11.24
N HIS A 211 3.29 6.43 -12.14
CA HIS A 211 3.55 7.75 -12.73
C HIS A 211 3.45 8.92 -11.74
N LEU A 212 2.95 8.67 -10.52
CA LEU A 212 2.89 9.67 -9.43
C LEU A 212 4.09 9.57 -8.47
N ASP A 213 4.92 8.55 -8.59
CA ASP A 213 6.07 8.36 -7.72
C ASP A 213 7.05 9.54 -7.80
N GLY A 214 7.47 10.03 -6.62
CA GLY A 214 8.35 11.18 -6.51
C GLY A 214 7.73 12.54 -6.85
N GLN A 215 6.39 12.59 -7.00
CA GLN A 215 5.66 13.82 -7.32
C GLN A 215 4.53 14.13 -6.34
N TYR A 216 4.05 13.13 -5.61
CA TYR A 216 3.03 13.24 -4.57
C TYR A 216 3.49 12.49 -3.32
N THR A 217 3.15 13.00 -2.14
CA THR A 217 3.52 12.34 -0.89
C THR A 217 2.52 11.27 -0.51
N VAL A 218 2.98 10.04 -0.46
CA VAL A 218 2.24 8.91 0.14
C VAL A 218 2.54 8.90 1.64
N PHE A 219 1.51 8.92 2.48
CA PHE A 219 1.65 9.05 3.93
C PHE A 219 0.96 7.95 4.74
N GLY A 220 0.34 6.99 4.06
CA GLY A 220 -0.33 5.87 4.71
C GLY A 220 -0.82 4.81 3.73
N GLU A 221 -1.50 3.81 4.26
CA GLU A 221 -2.10 2.73 3.49
C GLU A 221 -3.39 2.23 4.12
N VAL A 222 -4.28 1.73 3.29
CA VAL A 222 -5.50 1.03 3.70
C VAL A 222 -5.14 -0.36 4.21
N THR A 223 -5.46 -0.63 5.47
CA THR A 223 -5.26 -1.94 6.12
C THR A 223 -6.54 -2.77 6.16
N GLU A 224 -7.71 -2.12 6.17
CA GLU A 224 -9.02 -2.75 6.10
C GLU A 224 -9.97 -1.93 5.22
N GLY A 225 -10.87 -2.55 4.49
CA GLY A 225 -11.87 -1.87 3.65
C GLY A 225 -11.38 -1.54 2.24
N LEU A 226 -10.39 -2.27 1.71
CA LEU A 226 -9.98 -2.09 0.31
C LEU A 226 -11.09 -2.47 -0.68
N ASP A 227 -12.00 -3.37 -0.31
CA ASP A 227 -13.21 -3.70 -1.05
C ASP A 227 -14.21 -2.53 -1.11
N ILE A 228 -14.25 -1.68 -0.08
CA ILE A 228 -15.02 -0.42 -0.06
C ILE A 228 -14.44 0.54 -1.11
N VAL A 229 -13.11 0.71 -1.12
CA VAL A 229 -12.41 1.51 -2.14
C VAL A 229 -12.70 0.98 -3.54
N GLU A 230 -12.74 -0.36 -3.72
CA GLU A 230 -13.09 -1.00 -5.00
C GLU A 230 -14.52 -0.65 -5.46
N ARG A 231 -15.47 -0.61 -4.55
CA ARG A 231 -16.85 -0.24 -4.89
C ARG A 231 -16.95 1.23 -5.31
N ILE A 232 -16.39 2.12 -4.52
CA ILE A 232 -16.44 3.56 -4.79
C ILE A 232 -15.73 3.89 -6.12
N GLN A 233 -14.56 3.31 -6.41
CA GLN A 233 -13.81 3.60 -7.63
C GLN A 233 -14.49 3.12 -8.93
N LYS A 234 -15.54 2.30 -8.81
CA LYS A 234 -16.37 1.83 -9.93
C LYS A 234 -17.60 2.73 -10.18
N ALA A 235 -17.78 3.76 -9.39
CA ALA A 235 -18.90 4.67 -9.52
C ALA A 235 -18.95 5.32 -10.91
N GLU A 236 -20.15 5.55 -11.42
CA GLU A 236 -20.36 6.39 -12.59
C GLU A 236 -20.18 7.86 -12.20
N THR A 237 -19.50 8.62 -13.05
CA THR A 237 -19.12 10.00 -12.79
C THR A 237 -19.55 10.93 -13.92
N ASP A 238 -19.65 12.22 -13.62
CA ASP A 238 -19.83 13.28 -14.60
C ASP A 238 -18.52 13.62 -15.34
N ASP A 239 -18.58 14.62 -16.22
CA ASP A 239 -17.42 15.09 -17.01
C ASP A 239 -16.28 15.69 -16.16
N PHE A 240 -16.51 15.92 -14.87
CA PHE A 240 -15.53 16.42 -13.90
C PHE A 240 -15.05 15.35 -12.92
N ASP A 241 -15.25 14.08 -13.25
CA ASP A 241 -14.94 12.92 -12.40
C ASP A 241 -15.73 12.89 -11.07
N ARG A 242 -16.79 13.68 -10.91
CA ARG A 242 -17.63 13.66 -9.72
C ARG A 242 -18.65 12.52 -9.83
N PRO A 243 -18.75 11.63 -8.83
CA PRO A 243 -19.78 10.60 -8.79
C PRO A 243 -21.20 11.21 -8.87
N PHE A 244 -22.10 10.59 -9.66
CA PHE A 244 -23.52 10.96 -9.67
C PHE A 244 -24.20 10.64 -8.34
N GLU A 245 -23.73 9.60 -7.65
CA GLU A 245 -24.15 9.22 -6.31
C GLU A 245 -23.16 9.73 -5.27
N ASP A 246 -23.66 10.30 -4.17
CA ASP A 246 -22.83 10.85 -3.11
C ASP A 246 -22.23 9.75 -2.23
N PHE A 247 -20.94 9.46 -2.36
CA PHE A 247 -20.17 8.67 -1.41
C PHE A 247 -19.56 9.61 -0.37
N ARG A 248 -19.81 9.33 0.92
CA ARG A 248 -19.49 10.28 1.99
C ARG A 248 -18.72 9.64 3.12
N ILE A 249 -17.74 10.35 3.67
CA ILE A 249 -17.17 10.05 4.98
C ILE A 249 -18.19 10.53 6.01
N LEU A 250 -18.82 9.63 6.73
CA LEU A 250 -19.75 9.96 7.81
C LEU A 250 -18.98 10.51 9.02
N ARG A 251 -17.85 9.87 9.34
CA ARG A 251 -16.99 10.22 10.45
C ARG A 251 -15.57 9.74 10.22
N ALA A 252 -14.58 10.53 10.70
CA ALA A 252 -13.19 10.13 10.77
C ALA A 252 -12.73 10.10 12.24
N THR A 253 -12.05 9.03 12.66
CA THR A 253 -11.63 8.85 14.05
C THR A 253 -10.21 8.30 14.13
N VAL A 254 -9.36 8.91 14.99
CA VAL A 254 -8.06 8.34 15.34
C VAL A 254 -8.28 7.16 16.26
N THR A 255 -8.04 5.95 15.80
CA THR A 255 -8.25 4.71 16.57
C THR A 255 -6.99 4.28 17.31
N LYS A 256 -5.81 4.70 16.84
CA LYS A 256 -4.53 4.46 17.49
C LYS A 256 -3.63 5.70 17.36
N ASP A 257 -3.10 6.17 18.47
CA ASP A 257 -2.20 7.32 18.55
C ASP A 257 -0.99 6.93 19.39
N VAL A 258 0.10 6.56 18.75
CA VAL A 258 1.33 6.08 19.42
C VAL A 258 2.17 7.21 20.00
N SER A 259 1.87 8.48 19.67
CA SER A 259 2.51 9.65 20.27
C SER A 259 2.04 9.90 21.71
N LYS A 260 0.88 9.33 22.10
CA LYS A 260 0.35 9.43 23.46
C LYS A 260 0.80 8.22 24.28
N PRO A 261 1.30 8.43 25.54
CA PRO A 261 1.57 7.33 26.45
C PRO A 261 0.29 6.50 26.64
N GLN A 262 0.37 5.19 26.36
CA GLN A 262 -0.75 4.29 26.62
C GLN A 262 -1.04 4.28 28.12
N ASN A 263 -2.15 4.85 28.51
CA ASN A 263 -2.63 4.81 29.89
C ASN A 263 -3.10 3.39 30.17
N THR A 264 -2.15 2.49 30.53
CA THR A 264 -2.46 1.16 31.02
C THR A 264 -3.11 1.31 32.39
N SER A 265 -4.40 1.66 32.42
CA SER A 265 -5.21 1.51 33.63
C SER A 265 -5.28 0.02 33.95
N ARG A 266 -4.34 -0.46 34.78
CA ARG A 266 -4.49 -1.73 35.48
C ARG A 266 -5.80 -1.64 36.26
N LYS A 267 -6.83 -2.31 35.77
CA LYS A 267 -7.98 -2.65 36.63
C LYS A 267 -7.43 -3.58 37.72
N ARG A 268 -7.39 -3.05 38.94
CA ARG A 268 -7.23 -3.84 40.17
C ARG A 268 -8.53 -4.55 40.47
#